data_bb175f162b0736b4711b070d49eab0e8
#
_entry.id   bb175f162b0736b4711b070d49eab0e8
#
_cell.length_a   1.000
_cell.length_b   1.000
_cell.length_c   1.000
_cell.angle_alpha   90.00
_cell.angle_beta   90.00
_cell.angle_gamma   90.00
#
_symmetry.space_group_name_H-M   'P 1'
#
loop_
_entity.id
_entity.type
_entity.pdbx_description
1 polymer ?
#
loop_
_entity_poly.entity_id
_entity_poly.type
_entity_poly.pdbx_seq_one_letter_code
_entity_poly.pdbx_strand_id
1 'polypeptide(L)'
;MNERNEELHIDDKPTACEKCGGELKYISHGEYSCYECGWITRDDFGKIRHYIEENGPSTAVEIAENTDVSVYKINDYLRQGRIEIPEGSGIYITCQKCGTDIRYGRYCPACAASLSKSIQGMMDAGAVPKNRKSSSAMHYFGKKNKY
;
A
#
# COMPACT_ATOMS: atom_id res chain seq x y z
N MET A 1 -28.21 5.04 10.53
CA MET A 1 -26.97 5.77 10.27
C MET A 1 -25.82 4.85 10.61
N ASN A 2 -25.23 4.21 9.59
CA ASN A 2 -24.04 3.40 9.79
C ASN A 2 -22.85 4.36 9.81
N GLU A 3 -22.42 4.71 11.00
CA GLU A 3 -21.07 5.20 11.20
C GLU A 3 -20.14 4.07 10.80
N ARG A 4 -19.62 4.13 9.59
CA ARG A 4 -18.43 3.38 9.25
C ARG A 4 -17.34 3.96 10.12
N ASN A 5 -17.05 3.27 11.21
CA ASN A 5 -15.76 3.41 11.84
C ASN A 5 -14.75 3.06 10.74
N GLU A 6 -14.25 4.07 10.07
CA GLU A 6 -12.96 3.98 9.42
C GLU A 6 -11.98 3.78 10.58
N GLU A 7 -11.83 2.52 10.99
CA GLU A 7 -10.70 2.13 11.81
C GLU A 7 -9.49 2.57 11.02
N LEU A 8 -8.91 3.68 11.47
CA LEU A 8 -7.58 4.05 11.10
C LEU A 8 -6.75 2.78 11.30
N HIS A 9 -6.39 2.12 10.19
CA HIS A 9 -5.39 1.06 10.21
C HIS A 9 -4.08 1.73 10.63
N ILE A 10 -3.95 1.96 11.93
CA ILE A 10 -2.66 2.14 12.54
C ILE A 10 -1.98 0.82 12.25
N ASP A 11 -0.99 0.85 11.36
CA ASP A 11 -0.15 -0.30 11.07
C ASP A 11 0.14 -0.98 12.40
N ASP A 12 -0.24 -2.25 12.56
CA ASP A 12 -0.02 -3.03 13.78
C ASP A 12 1.48 -3.29 13.95
N LYS A 13 2.21 -2.19 14.14
CA LYS A 13 3.64 -2.24 14.38
C LYS A 13 3.86 -2.80 15.77
N PRO A 14 4.66 -3.85 15.90
CA PRO A 14 5.02 -4.34 17.20
C PRO A 14 5.76 -3.24 17.98
N THR A 15 5.34 -2.96 19.19
CA THR A 15 5.92 -1.92 20.05
C THR A 15 7.09 -2.41 20.87
N ALA A 16 7.16 -3.73 21.11
CA ALA A 16 8.18 -4.37 21.93
C ALA A 16 8.46 -5.79 21.41
N CYS A 17 9.64 -6.28 21.72
CA CYS A 17 10.04 -7.65 21.40
C CYS A 17 9.16 -8.67 22.12
N GLU A 18 8.60 -9.61 21.38
CA GLU A 18 7.75 -10.69 21.93
C GLU A 18 8.52 -11.60 22.91
N LYS A 19 9.84 -11.70 22.76
CA LYS A 19 10.68 -12.59 23.56
C LYS A 19 11.20 -11.95 24.85
N CYS A 20 11.69 -10.72 24.80
CA CYS A 20 12.35 -10.07 25.95
C CYS A 20 11.73 -8.73 26.34
N GLY A 21 10.78 -8.20 25.57
CA GLY A 21 10.19 -6.89 25.79
C GLY A 21 11.08 -5.71 25.41
N GLY A 22 12.24 -5.95 24.82
CA GLY A 22 13.20 -4.93 24.41
C GLY A 22 12.76 -4.13 23.19
N GLU A 23 13.50 -3.08 22.89
CA GLU A 23 13.24 -2.19 21.80
C GLU A 23 13.47 -2.85 20.43
N LEU A 24 12.60 -2.53 19.46
CA LEU A 24 12.62 -3.10 18.13
C LEU A 24 13.14 -2.12 17.10
N LYS A 25 13.99 -2.60 16.21
CA LYS A 25 14.46 -1.91 15.01
C LYS A 25 13.80 -2.50 13.78
N TYR A 26 13.20 -1.64 12.95
CA TYR A 26 12.69 -2.04 11.63
C TYR A 26 13.84 -2.46 10.70
N ILE A 27 13.70 -3.61 10.06
CA ILE A 27 14.65 -4.10 9.06
C ILE A 27 14.10 -3.85 7.65
N SER A 28 13.06 -4.60 7.29
CA SER A 28 12.40 -4.51 5.96
C SER A 28 11.11 -5.34 5.96
N HIS A 29 10.19 -5.00 5.08
CA HIS A 29 9.01 -5.82 4.75
C HIS A 29 8.20 -6.34 5.95
N GLY A 30 8.05 -5.52 6.99
CA GLY A 30 7.31 -5.89 8.18
C GLY A 30 8.09 -6.74 9.18
N GLU A 31 9.41 -6.81 9.06
CA GLU A 31 10.29 -7.48 10.00
C GLU A 31 11.02 -6.48 10.90
N TYR A 32 11.13 -6.83 12.17
CA TYR A 32 11.75 -6.04 13.21
C TYR A 32 12.72 -6.89 14.00
N SER A 33 13.93 -6.41 14.24
CA SER A 33 14.94 -7.06 15.08
C SER A 33 15.01 -6.40 16.45
N CYS A 34 15.08 -7.19 17.48
CA CYS A 34 15.30 -6.69 18.83
C CYS A 34 16.75 -6.26 19.03
N TYR A 35 16.96 -5.07 19.59
CA TYR A 35 18.30 -4.58 19.91
C TYR A 35 18.99 -5.41 21.02
N GLU A 36 18.23 -5.97 21.93
CA GLU A 36 18.78 -6.68 23.10
C GLU A 36 19.03 -8.16 22.84
N CYS A 37 18.06 -8.88 22.25
CA CYS A 37 18.16 -10.33 22.08
C CYS A 37 18.29 -10.81 20.62
N GLY A 38 18.21 -9.90 19.63
CA GLY A 38 18.30 -10.24 18.22
C GLY A 38 17.09 -10.99 17.66
N TRP A 39 16.02 -11.18 18.45
CA TRP A 39 14.82 -11.87 18.00
C TRP A 39 14.13 -11.09 16.89
N ILE A 40 13.63 -11.82 15.88
CA ILE A 40 12.87 -11.22 14.78
C ILE A 40 11.39 -11.30 15.09
N THR A 41 10.77 -10.12 15.23
CA THR A 41 9.32 -9.97 15.37
C THR A 41 8.76 -9.48 14.03
N ARG A 42 7.59 -9.99 13.64
CA ARG A 42 6.93 -9.61 12.39
C ARG A 42 5.60 -8.95 12.67
N ASP A 43 5.29 -7.89 11.92
CA ASP A 43 3.93 -7.35 11.85
C ASP A 43 3.05 -8.25 10.97
N ASP A 44 1.77 -7.92 10.84
CA ASP A 44 0.85 -8.74 10.07
C ASP A 44 1.26 -8.88 8.60
N PHE A 45 1.79 -7.82 8.01
CA PHE A 45 2.33 -7.87 6.65
C PHE A 45 3.54 -8.80 6.54
N GLY A 46 4.47 -8.69 7.49
CA GLY A 46 5.66 -9.55 7.55
C GLY A 46 5.31 -11.02 7.76
N LYS A 47 4.30 -11.33 8.58
CA LYS A 47 3.79 -12.70 8.79
C LYS A 47 3.24 -13.30 7.51
N ILE A 48 2.38 -12.56 6.80
CA ILE A 48 1.77 -13.00 5.54
C ILE A 48 2.84 -13.25 4.49
N ARG A 49 3.75 -12.30 4.32
CA ARG A 49 4.83 -12.40 3.35
C ARG A 49 5.74 -13.59 3.61
N HIS A 50 6.17 -13.77 4.84
CA HIS A 50 6.98 -14.91 5.25
C HIS A 50 6.29 -16.25 4.98
N TYR A 51 4.98 -16.34 5.29
CA TYR A 51 4.20 -17.53 5.01
C TYR A 51 4.17 -17.86 3.51
N ILE A 52 3.94 -16.86 2.65
CA ILE A 52 3.90 -17.04 1.19
C ILE A 52 5.28 -17.44 0.66
N GLU A 53 6.35 -16.87 1.18
CA GLU A 53 7.74 -17.21 0.79
C GLU A 53 8.12 -18.65 1.16
N GLU A 54 7.64 -19.15 2.31
CA GLU A 54 7.92 -20.52 2.75
C GLU A 54 7.03 -21.59 2.11
N ASN A 55 5.75 -21.30 1.93
CA ASN A 55 4.75 -22.28 1.50
C ASN A 55 4.36 -22.14 0.02
N GLY A 56 4.72 -21.04 -0.61
CA GLY A 56 4.35 -20.75 -2.00
C GLY A 56 2.86 -20.36 -2.15
N PRO A 57 2.24 -20.71 -3.29
CA PRO A 57 0.86 -20.37 -3.57
C PRO A 57 -0.10 -20.91 -2.51
N SER A 58 -0.75 -20.02 -1.78
CA SER A 58 -1.65 -20.35 -0.66
C SER A 58 -2.93 -19.55 -0.73
N THR A 59 -3.99 -20.07 -0.14
CA THR A 59 -5.28 -19.39 -0.09
C THR A 59 -5.30 -18.33 1.01
N ALA A 60 -6.13 -17.26 0.85
CA ALA A 60 -6.28 -16.26 1.89
C ALA A 60 -6.75 -16.88 3.22
N VAL A 61 -7.54 -17.94 3.14
CA VAL A 61 -8.00 -18.70 4.32
C VAL A 61 -6.83 -19.45 4.95
N GLU A 62 -6.02 -20.16 4.17
CA GLU A 62 -4.82 -20.86 4.66
C GLU A 62 -3.83 -19.89 5.30
N ILE A 63 -3.61 -18.75 4.67
CA ILE A 63 -2.74 -17.72 5.22
C ILE A 63 -3.31 -17.21 6.55
N ALA A 64 -4.60 -16.92 6.62
CA ALA A 64 -5.26 -16.44 7.82
C ALA A 64 -5.16 -17.43 8.98
N GLU A 65 -5.39 -18.72 8.72
CA GLU A 65 -5.31 -19.78 9.72
C GLU A 65 -3.89 -19.97 10.28
N ASN A 66 -2.88 -19.78 9.45
CA ASN A 66 -1.49 -20.02 9.86
C ASN A 66 -0.74 -18.78 10.34
N THR A 67 -1.24 -17.58 10.02
CA THR A 67 -0.59 -16.31 10.42
C THR A 67 -1.34 -15.57 11.51
N ASP A 68 -2.54 -16.02 11.84
CA ASP A 68 -3.45 -15.34 12.80
C ASP A 68 -3.87 -13.93 12.33
N VAL A 69 -3.82 -13.70 11.02
CA VAL A 69 -4.24 -12.45 10.39
C VAL A 69 -5.59 -12.64 9.72
N SER A 70 -6.51 -11.69 9.89
CA SER A 70 -7.85 -11.83 9.31
C SER A 70 -7.81 -11.84 7.76
N VAL A 71 -8.70 -12.64 7.15
CA VAL A 71 -8.88 -12.68 5.68
C VAL A 71 -9.15 -11.29 5.10
N TYR A 72 -9.89 -10.46 5.83
CA TYR A 72 -10.19 -9.09 5.43
C TYR A 72 -8.91 -8.26 5.24
N LYS A 73 -8.00 -8.36 6.20
CA LYS A 73 -6.72 -7.64 6.19
C LYS A 73 -5.80 -8.13 5.06
N ILE A 74 -5.78 -9.44 4.80
CA ILE A 74 -5.06 -10.05 3.68
C ILE A 74 -5.59 -9.51 2.34
N ASN A 75 -6.91 -9.48 2.17
CA ASN A 75 -7.55 -8.93 0.96
C ASN A 75 -7.28 -7.44 0.80
N ASP A 76 -7.22 -6.68 1.88
CA ASP A 76 -6.90 -5.26 1.84
C ASP A 76 -5.44 -5.03 1.38
N TYR A 77 -4.49 -5.80 1.86
CA TYR A 77 -3.10 -5.74 1.38
C TYR A 77 -2.97 -6.12 -0.11
N LEU A 78 -3.76 -7.07 -0.58
CA LEU A 78 -3.83 -7.44 -2.00
C LEU A 78 -4.38 -6.28 -2.85
N ARG A 79 -5.43 -5.62 -2.38
CA ARG A 79 -6.03 -4.46 -3.05
C ARG A 79 -5.13 -3.23 -3.06
N GLN A 80 -4.33 -3.06 -2.03
CA GLN A 80 -3.30 -2.01 -1.96
C GLN A 80 -2.08 -2.32 -2.83
N GLY A 81 -1.98 -3.53 -3.39
CA GLY A 81 -0.83 -3.97 -4.17
C GLY A 81 0.44 -4.22 -3.34
N ARG A 82 0.31 -4.32 -2.02
CA ARG A 82 1.44 -4.61 -1.11
C ARG A 82 1.84 -6.08 -1.12
N ILE A 83 0.90 -6.94 -1.44
CA ILE A 83 1.08 -8.39 -1.58
C ILE A 83 0.56 -8.78 -2.95
N GLU A 84 1.27 -9.69 -3.60
CA GLU A 84 0.86 -10.32 -4.85
C GLU A 84 0.64 -11.82 -4.58
N ILE A 85 -0.48 -12.34 -5.08
CA ILE A 85 -0.74 -13.77 -5.03
C ILE A 85 0.09 -14.44 -6.12
N PRO A 86 0.92 -15.46 -5.78
CA PRO A 86 1.68 -16.20 -6.79
C PRO A 86 0.78 -16.87 -7.82
N GLU A 87 1.29 -17.06 -9.03
CA GLU A 87 0.58 -17.79 -10.07
C GLU A 87 0.26 -19.22 -9.62
N GLY A 88 -0.97 -19.66 -9.88
CA GLY A 88 -1.43 -21.00 -9.52
C GLY A 88 -2.12 -21.13 -8.16
N SER A 89 -2.16 -20.08 -7.36
CA SER A 89 -2.98 -20.06 -6.15
C SER A 89 -4.42 -19.81 -6.53
N GLY A 90 -5.32 -20.65 -6.65
CA GLY A 90 -6.73 -20.51 -7.09
C GLY A 90 -7.55 -19.35 -6.44
N ILE A 91 -6.90 -18.31 -5.94
CA ILE A 91 -7.52 -17.16 -5.32
C ILE A 91 -7.31 -15.93 -6.19
N TYR A 92 -8.42 -15.31 -6.43
CA TYR A 92 -8.48 -14.06 -7.13
C TYR A 92 -9.34 -13.10 -6.32
N ILE A 93 -8.91 -11.84 -6.24
CA ILE A 93 -9.80 -10.74 -5.88
C ILE A 93 -10.44 -10.22 -7.16
N THR A 94 -11.61 -9.62 -7.05
CA THR A 94 -12.33 -9.13 -8.24
C THR A 94 -12.04 -7.67 -8.52
N CYS A 95 -11.95 -7.33 -9.81
CA CYS A 95 -11.88 -5.96 -10.27
C CYS A 95 -13.12 -5.19 -9.83
N GLN A 96 -12.95 -4.03 -9.20
CA GLN A 96 -14.07 -3.22 -8.70
C GLN A 96 -14.95 -2.62 -9.80
N LYS A 97 -14.48 -2.59 -11.05
CA LYS A 97 -15.24 -2.03 -12.18
C LYS A 97 -15.94 -3.09 -13.02
N CYS A 98 -15.25 -4.15 -13.41
CA CYS A 98 -15.79 -5.16 -14.33
C CYS A 98 -16.02 -6.55 -13.70
N GLY A 99 -15.59 -6.78 -12.46
CA GLY A 99 -15.73 -8.05 -11.77
C GLY A 99 -14.78 -9.16 -12.24
N THR A 100 -13.86 -8.88 -13.16
CA THR A 100 -12.86 -9.87 -13.62
C THR A 100 -11.89 -10.18 -12.47
N ASP A 101 -11.47 -11.44 -12.38
CA ASP A 101 -10.51 -11.88 -11.39
C ASP A 101 -9.13 -11.24 -11.62
N ILE A 102 -8.55 -10.73 -10.54
CA ILE A 102 -7.21 -10.13 -10.51
C ILE A 102 -6.41 -10.65 -9.33
N ARG A 103 -5.08 -10.62 -9.43
CA ARG A 103 -4.20 -11.12 -8.38
C ARG A 103 -3.80 -10.07 -7.35
N TYR A 104 -3.86 -8.81 -7.71
CA TYR A 104 -3.57 -7.67 -6.84
C TYR A 104 -4.23 -6.39 -7.34
N GLY A 105 -4.29 -5.39 -6.48
CA GLY A 105 -4.85 -4.08 -6.82
C GLY A 105 -6.37 -4.02 -6.80
N ARG A 106 -6.92 -2.97 -7.33
CA ARG A 106 -8.38 -2.69 -7.34
C ARG A 106 -9.03 -2.91 -8.69
N TYR A 107 -8.27 -2.76 -9.76
CA TYR A 107 -8.75 -2.80 -11.14
C TYR A 107 -7.88 -3.71 -11.98
N CYS A 108 -8.50 -4.41 -12.94
CA CYS A 108 -7.75 -5.12 -13.96
C CYS A 108 -6.97 -4.15 -14.86
N PRO A 109 -5.93 -4.59 -15.58
CA PRO A 109 -5.14 -3.72 -16.44
C PRO A 109 -5.96 -2.91 -17.46
N ALA A 110 -7.00 -3.51 -18.04
CA ALA A 110 -7.88 -2.84 -19.00
C ALA A 110 -8.71 -1.72 -18.33
N CYS A 111 -9.29 -1.98 -17.16
CA CYS A 111 -10.05 -0.98 -16.41
C CYS A 111 -9.14 0.12 -15.86
N ALA A 112 -7.95 -0.21 -15.39
CA ALA A 112 -6.96 0.75 -14.93
C ALA A 112 -6.55 1.71 -16.05
N ALA A 113 -6.28 1.20 -17.25
CA ALA A 113 -5.96 2.00 -18.43
C ALA A 113 -7.14 2.91 -18.85
N SER A 114 -8.39 2.40 -18.80
CA SER A 114 -9.59 3.17 -19.08
C SER A 114 -9.80 4.32 -18.10
N LEU A 115 -9.59 4.07 -16.79
CA LEU A 115 -9.69 5.09 -15.75
C LEU A 115 -8.62 6.15 -15.88
N SER A 116 -7.38 5.76 -16.16
CA SER A 116 -6.27 6.66 -16.40
C SER A 116 -6.53 7.60 -17.56
N LYS A 117 -7.07 7.09 -18.69
CA LYS A 117 -7.46 7.90 -19.83
C LYS A 117 -8.60 8.88 -19.48
N SER A 118 -9.57 8.46 -18.70
CA SER A 118 -10.67 9.33 -18.26
C SER A 118 -10.17 10.47 -17.38
N ILE A 119 -9.27 10.20 -16.46
CA ILE A 119 -8.67 11.22 -15.61
C ILE A 119 -7.83 12.19 -16.43
N GLN A 120 -7.05 11.69 -17.37
CA GLN A 120 -6.24 12.51 -18.27
C GLN A 120 -7.09 13.41 -19.14
N GLY A 121 -8.21 12.90 -19.71
CA GLY A 121 -9.17 13.68 -20.45
C GLY A 121 -9.84 14.78 -19.62
N MET A 122 -10.12 14.54 -18.36
CA MET A 122 -10.65 15.55 -17.43
C MET A 122 -9.61 16.65 -17.13
N MET A 123 -8.36 16.27 -16.94
CA MET A 123 -7.26 17.21 -16.74
C MET A 123 -7.02 18.07 -17.98
N ASP A 124 -7.07 17.48 -19.16
CA ASP A 124 -6.91 18.20 -20.44
C ASP A 124 -8.09 19.12 -20.74
N ALA A 125 -9.31 18.71 -20.40
CA ALA A 125 -10.52 19.54 -20.53
C ALA A 125 -10.55 20.72 -19.54
N GLY A 126 -9.93 20.57 -18.38
CA GLY A 126 -9.73 21.64 -17.39
C GLY A 126 -8.45 22.44 -17.58
N ALA A 127 -7.60 22.07 -18.54
CA ALA A 127 -6.40 22.81 -18.84
C ALA A 127 -6.77 24.14 -19.47
N VAL A 128 -6.59 25.21 -18.71
CA VAL A 128 -6.59 26.59 -19.23
C VAL A 128 -5.67 26.64 -20.46
N PRO A 129 -6.10 27.16 -21.60
CA PRO A 129 -5.30 27.16 -22.81
C PRO A 129 -3.92 27.73 -22.51
N LYS A 130 -2.89 27.01 -22.94
CA LYS A 130 -1.46 27.30 -22.71
C LYS A 130 -0.98 28.62 -23.38
N ASN A 131 -1.86 29.55 -23.61
CA ASN A 131 -1.53 30.83 -24.27
C ASN A 131 -1.40 31.99 -23.27
N ARG A 132 -1.10 31.72 -22.02
CA ARG A 132 -0.50 32.70 -21.14
C ARG A 132 1.01 32.48 -21.19
N LYS A 133 1.68 33.26 -22.05
CA LYS A 133 3.07 33.63 -21.84
C LYS A 133 3.14 34.15 -20.39
N SER A 134 3.37 33.29 -19.44
CA SER A 134 3.67 33.70 -18.09
C SER A 134 5.05 34.31 -18.13
N SER A 135 5.11 35.59 -18.39
CA SER A 135 6.23 36.39 -17.96
C SER A 135 6.17 36.51 -16.43
N SER A 136 6.25 35.38 -15.73
CA SER A 136 6.59 35.40 -14.31
C SER A 136 8.09 35.58 -14.18
N ALA A 137 8.56 36.74 -14.64
CA ALA A 137 9.81 37.25 -14.17
C ALA A 137 9.60 37.53 -12.67
N MET A 138 10.19 36.72 -11.83
CA MET A 138 10.35 37.03 -10.43
C MET A 138 11.14 38.34 -10.37
N HIS A 139 10.43 39.44 -10.13
CA HIS A 139 11.09 40.71 -9.83
C HIS A 139 11.67 40.63 -8.41
N TYR A 140 12.94 40.27 -8.35
CA TYR A 140 13.74 40.51 -7.18
C TYR A 140 13.94 42.01 -7.03
N PHE A 141 13.28 42.63 -6.06
CA PHE A 141 13.57 43.97 -5.62
C PHE A 141 14.91 43.95 -4.87
N GLY A 142 15.97 44.10 -5.62
CA GLY A 142 17.27 44.40 -5.06
C GLY A 142 17.21 45.77 -4.37
N LYS A 143 17.26 45.80 -3.04
CA LYS A 143 17.53 47.05 -2.29
C LYS A 143 18.90 47.59 -2.70
N LYS A 144 18.93 48.63 -3.52
CA LYS A 144 20.12 49.43 -3.71
C LYS A 144 20.36 50.22 -2.42
N ASN A 145 21.34 49.81 -1.62
CA ASN A 145 21.91 50.69 -0.63
C ASN A 145 22.67 51.79 -1.36
N LYS A 146 22.19 53.01 -1.24
CA LYS A 146 22.99 54.23 -1.56
C LYS A 146 23.79 54.61 -0.31
N TYR A 147 25.07 54.64 -0.45
CA TYR A 147 25.92 55.59 0.28
C TYR A 147 26.05 56.85 -0.56
#